data_05f7277211c45619469c684062fc900b
#
_entry.id   05f7277211c45619469c684062fc900b
#
_cell.length_a   1.000
_cell.length_b   1.000
_cell.length_c   1.000
_cell.angle_alpha   90.00
_cell.angle_beta   90.00
_cell.angle_gamma   90.00
#
_symmetry.space_group_name_H-M   'P 1'
#
loop_
_entity.id
_entity.type
_entity.pdbx_description
1 polymer ?
#
loop_
_entity_poly.entity_id
_entity_poly.type
_entity_poly.pdbx_seq_one_letter_code
_entity_poly.pdbx_strand_id
1 'polypeptide(L)'
;MDYTDWSSFRTITLHQKSPNNNVQPNPDFTLNWQASWMYEFGVTRYFDHGWHLSAGYVYSENSVPDANYTPLIPDQDRHFFSVGAGHKGKRFDFEVAYQFGYGPARTVTGSTPSTVGQIAGQTANGTYNFISHAVLVTVGMHF
;
A
#
# COMPACT_ATOMS: atom_id res chain seq x y z
N MET A 1 9.04 13.54 -1.14
CA MET A 1 8.90 13.18 0.29
C MET A 1 7.52 13.62 0.73
N ASP A 2 6.70 12.68 1.18
CA ASP A 2 5.32 12.94 1.57
C ASP A 2 5.10 12.54 3.02
N TYR A 3 4.35 13.36 3.73
CA TYR A 3 3.89 13.11 5.08
C TYR A 3 2.38 12.98 5.06
N THR A 4 1.88 11.85 5.57
CA THR A 4 0.44 11.63 5.68
C THR A 4 0.06 11.45 7.15
N ASP A 5 -0.79 12.34 7.63
CA ASP A 5 -1.33 12.22 8.98
C ASP A 5 -2.60 11.35 8.98
N TRP A 6 -2.41 10.07 9.25
CA TRP A 6 -3.50 9.11 9.41
C TRP A 6 -4.14 9.13 10.79
N SER A 7 -3.68 9.98 11.72
CA SER A 7 -4.16 10.00 13.12
C SER A 7 -5.63 10.36 13.26
N SER A 8 -6.24 10.94 12.22
CA SER A 8 -7.69 11.17 12.14
C SER A 8 -8.50 9.89 11.89
N PHE A 9 -7.88 8.84 11.35
CA PHE A 9 -8.50 7.52 11.14
C PHE A 9 -8.48 6.69 12.43
N ARG A 10 -9.40 6.98 13.33
CA ARG A 10 -9.49 6.30 14.64
C ARG A 10 -10.50 5.18 14.65
N THR A 11 -11.73 5.46 14.21
CA THR A 11 -12.83 4.50 14.27
C THR A 11 -13.75 4.69 13.10
N ILE A 12 -14.14 3.59 12.47
CA ILE A 12 -15.18 3.54 11.45
C ILE A 12 -16.37 2.80 12.05
N THR A 13 -17.51 3.48 12.18
CA THR A 13 -18.76 2.87 12.65
C THR A 13 -19.62 2.49 11.44
N LEU A 14 -20.00 1.22 11.33
CA LEU A 14 -20.92 0.75 10.31
C LEU A 14 -22.36 0.88 10.80
N HIS A 15 -23.13 1.74 10.17
CA HIS A 15 -24.56 1.86 10.42
C HIS A 15 -25.34 0.91 9.53
N GLN A 16 -25.91 -0.12 10.11
CA GLN A 16 -26.76 -1.07 9.38
C GLN A 16 -28.19 -0.56 9.30
N LYS A 17 -28.77 -0.52 8.09
CA LYS A 17 -30.14 -0.08 7.86
C LYS A 17 -31.17 -1.09 8.41
N SER A 18 -30.83 -2.37 8.44
CA SER A 18 -31.63 -3.44 8.98
C SER A 18 -30.72 -4.41 9.74
N PRO A 19 -30.53 -4.24 11.05
CA PRO A 19 -29.67 -5.11 11.82
C PRO A 19 -30.22 -6.54 11.81
N ASN A 20 -29.36 -7.47 11.48
CA ASN A 20 -29.67 -8.89 11.58
C ASN A 20 -29.26 -9.36 12.99
N ASN A 21 -30.10 -10.14 13.65
CA ASN A 21 -29.88 -10.66 15.01
C ASN A 21 -28.58 -11.49 15.15
N ASN A 22 -27.97 -11.93 14.04
CA ASN A 22 -26.75 -12.72 14.02
C ASN A 22 -25.49 -11.88 13.82
N VAL A 23 -25.61 -10.58 13.64
CA VAL A 23 -24.49 -9.65 13.44
C VAL A 23 -24.63 -8.53 14.44
N GLN A 24 -23.53 -8.15 15.10
CA GLN A 24 -23.54 -6.99 15.99
C GLN A 24 -24.13 -5.78 15.28
N PRO A 25 -25.14 -5.09 15.85
CA PRO A 25 -25.63 -3.85 15.29
C PRO A 25 -24.53 -2.79 15.39
N ASN A 26 -24.26 -2.10 14.25
CA ASN A 26 -23.32 -1.00 14.19
C ASN A 26 -21.91 -1.31 14.77
N PRO A 27 -21.18 -2.28 14.21
CA PRO A 27 -19.86 -2.60 14.72
C PRO A 27 -18.87 -1.46 14.45
N ASP A 28 -18.04 -1.19 15.43
CA ASP A 28 -16.94 -0.24 15.34
C ASP A 28 -15.65 -0.94 14.90
N PHE A 29 -14.98 -0.35 13.91
CA PHE A 29 -13.63 -0.72 13.52
C PHE A 29 -12.66 0.29 14.12
N THR A 30 -11.96 -0.12 15.15
CA THR A 30 -10.92 0.71 15.76
C THR A 30 -9.64 0.56 14.95
N LEU A 31 -9.20 1.63 14.31
CA LEU A 31 -8.02 1.67 13.45
C LEU A 31 -6.83 2.29 14.16
N ASN A 32 -7.00 3.42 14.80
CA ASN A 32 -5.97 4.19 15.52
C ASN A 32 -4.67 4.35 14.73
N TRP A 33 -4.79 4.60 13.42
CA TRP A 33 -3.63 4.71 12.55
C TRP A 33 -2.74 5.88 12.96
N GLN A 34 -1.48 5.75 12.65
CA GLN A 34 -0.44 6.72 12.97
C GLN A 34 0.02 7.45 11.72
N ALA A 35 0.52 8.67 11.89
CA ALA A 35 1.17 9.38 10.83
C ALA A 35 2.38 8.60 10.31
N SER A 36 2.64 8.70 9.02
CA SER A 36 3.77 8.04 8.36
C SER A 36 4.40 8.90 7.29
N TRP A 37 5.65 8.61 7.00
CA TRP A 37 6.42 9.25 5.95
C TRP A 37 6.60 8.32 4.76
N MET A 38 6.64 8.93 3.58
CA MET A 38 7.06 8.28 2.35
C MET A 38 8.18 9.08 1.71
N TYR A 39 9.27 8.40 1.39
CA TYR A 39 10.46 9.00 0.77
C TYR A 39 10.60 8.43 -0.63
N GLU A 40 10.65 9.31 -1.62
CA GLU A 40 10.71 8.95 -3.02
C GLU A 40 11.92 9.58 -3.68
N PHE A 41 12.64 8.78 -4.46
CA PHE A 41 13.77 9.19 -5.27
C PHE A 41 13.64 8.60 -6.66
N GLY A 42 13.85 9.43 -7.67
CA GLY A 42 13.77 8.99 -9.06
C GLY A 42 14.76 9.72 -9.94
N VAL A 43 15.26 9.02 -10.95
CA VAL A 43 16.11 9.58 -11.98
C VAL A 43 15.69 9.06 -13.34
N THR A 44 15.68 9.95 -14.33
CA THR A 44 15.44 9.59 -15.73
C THR A 44 16.56 10.15 -16.59
N ARG A 45 17.14 9.30 -17.43
CA ARG A 45 18.11 9.68 -18.44
C ARG A 45 17.46 9.59 -19.82
N TYR A 46 17.53 10.69 -20.53
CA TYR A 46 17.09 10.80 -21.93
C TYR A 46 18.26 10.57 -22.88
N PHE A 47 18.00 9.84 -23.95
CA PHE A 47 18.95 9.52 -25.00
C PHE A 47 18.47 10.09 -26.34
N ASP A 48 19.36 10.05 -27.34
CA ASP A 48 19.00 10.43 -28.70
C ASP A 48 17.87 9.53 -29.24
N HIS A 49 17.18 10.05 -30.24
CA HIS A 49 16.08 9.37 -30.94
C HIS A 49 14.87 9.01 -30.05
N GLY A 50 14.66 9.76 -28.95
CA GLY A 50 13.45 9.64 -28.11
C GLY A 50 13.47 8.55 -27.04
N TRP A 51 14.57 7.83 -26.86
CA TRP A 51 14.71 6.84 -25.81
C TRP A 51 14.94 7.46 -24.45
N HIS A 52 14.43 6.80 -23.41
CA HIS A 52 14.75 7.14 -22.02
C HIS A 52 14.79 5.89 -21.14
N LEU A 53 15.57 5.98 -20.08
CA LEU A 53 15.62 5.00 -19.00
C LEU A 53 15.35 5.70 -17.68
N SER A 54 14.59 5.04 -16.81
CA SER A 54 14.23 5.54 -15.49
C SER A 54 14.58 4.52 -14.42
N ALA A 55 14.93 5.02 -13.25
CA ALA A 55 15.06 4.22 -12.04
C ALA A 55 14.46 4.99 -10.86
N GLY A 56 13.86 4.29 -9.93
CA GLY A 56 13.22 4.89 -8.76
C GLY A 56 13.32 4.00 -7.53
N TYR A 57 13.24 4.65 -6.39
CA TYR A 57 13.17 4.02 -5.09
C TYR A 57 12.15 4.75 -4.22
N VAL A 58 11.31 3.98 -3.53
CA VAL A 58 10.37 4.48 -2.54
C VAL A 58 10.56 3.70 -1.24
N TYR A 59 10.63 4.42 -0.14
CA TYR A 59 10.49 3.88 1.20
C TYR A 59 9.17 4.41 1.79
N SER A 60 8.32 3.51 2.27
CA SER A 60 7.04 3.83 2.89
C SER A 60 7.01 3.25 4.30
N GLU A 61 6.82 4.13 5.28
CA GLU A 61 6.67 3.74 6.67
C GLU A 61 5.28 3.13 6.93
N ASN A 62 5.23 2.22 7.88
CA ASN A 62 4.01 1.64 8.39
C ASN A 62 3.16 2.67 9.18
N SER A 63 1.85 2.63 8.96
CA SER A 63 0.87 3.49 9.64
C SER A 63 0.01 2.74 10.65
N VAL A 64 0.00 1.40 10.64
CA VAL A 64 -0.92 0.58 11.43
C VAL A 64 -0.24 0.07 12.70
N PRO A 65 -0.71 0.44 13.91
CA PRO A 65 -0.19 -0.12 15.16
C PRO A 65 -0.46 -1.62 15.28
N ASP A 66 0.41 -2.34 16.00
CA ASP A 66 0.25 -3.79 16.21
C ASP A 66 -1.09 -4.15 16.87
N ALA A 67 -1.54 -3.33 17.81
CA ALA A 67 -2.84 -3.55 18.48
C ALA A 67 -4.02 -3.56 17.51
N ASN A 68 -3.94 -2.79 16.42
CA ASN A 68 -5.01 -2.65 15.43
C ASN A 68 -4.69 -3.34 14.09
N TYR A 69 -3.61 -4.12 14.06
CA TYR A 69 -3.22 -4.81 12.84
C TYR A 69 -4.27 -5.85 12.43
N THR A 70 -4.59 -5.86 11.15
CA THR A 70 -5.49 -6.85 10.54
C THR A 70 -4.94 -7.33 9.20
N PRO A 71 -5.01 -8.63 8.87
CA PRO A 71 -4.63 -9.14 7.56
C PRO A 71 -5.46 -8.58 6.39
N LEU A 72 -6.61 -7.97 6.67
CA LEU A 72 -7.44 -7.31 5.65
C LEU A 72 -6.78 -6.03 5.12
N ILE A 73 -6.00 -5.35 5.97
CA ILE A 73 -5.25 -4.16 5.62
C ILE A 73 -3.83 -4.39 6.15
N PRO A 74 -3.06 -5.27 5.51
CA PRO A 74 -1.71 -5.57 5.95
C PRO A 74 -0.81 -4.38 5.66
N ASP A 75 -0.24 -3.82 6.70
CA ASP A 75 0.68 -2.71 6.59
C ASP A 75 1.99 -3.01 7.31
N GLN A 76 3.09 -2.58 6.71
CA GLN A 76 4.45 -2.69 7.22
C GLN A 76 5.36 -1.75 6.47
N ASP A 77 6.55 -1.52 6.98
CA ASP A 77 7.56 -0.78 6.23
C ASP A 77 7.86 -1.47 4.90
N ARG A 78 7.94 -0.68 3.82
CA ARG A 78 8.12 -1.21 2.47
C ARG A 78 9.15 -0.43 1.70
N HIS A 79 9.90 -1.16 0.91
CA HIS A 79 10.85 -0.64 -0.05
C HIS A 79 10.40 -1.03 -1.45
N PHE A 80 10.32 -0.07 -2.35
CA PHE A 80 10.01 -0.33 -3.75
C PHE A 80 11.16 0.15 -4.62
N PHE A 81 11.64 -0.74 -5.47
CA PHE A 81 12.66 -0.48 -6.46
C PHE A 81 12.03 -0.58 -7.84
N SER A 82 12.19 0.43 -8.66
CA SER A 82 11.61 0.47 -9.99
C SER A 82 12.65 0.79 -11.05
N VAL A 83 12.49 0.17 -12.21
CA VAL A 83 13.23 0.48 -13.42
C VAL A 83 12.26 0.55 -14.59
N GLY A 84 12.51 1.47 -15.52
CA GLY A 84 11.65 1.65 -16.67
C GLY A 84 12.44 2.05 -17.91
N ALA A 85 11.92 1.71 -19.06
CA ALA A 85 12.42 2.13 -20.35
C ALA A 85 11.27 2.55 -21.26
N GLY A 86 11.45 3.60 -22.00
CA GLY A 86 10.44 4.08 -22.93
C GLY A 86 11.02 4.77 -24.14
N HIS A 87 10.16 4.95 -25.12
CA HIS A 87 10.48 5.64 -26.35
C HIS A 87 9.34 6.58 -26.75
N LYS A 88 9.69 7.84 -27.00
CA LYS A 88 8.78 8.85 -27.57
C LYS A 88 9.00 8.95 -29.06
N GLY A 89 8.03 8.46 -29.84
CA GLY A 89 8.02 8.52 -31.29
C GLY A 89 7.20 9.69 -31.81
N LYS A 90 7.12 9.80 -33.15
CA LYS A 90 6.31 10.84 -33.80
C LYS A 90 4.80 10.51 -33.76
N ARG A 91 4.45 9.24 -33.78
CA ARG A 91 3.06 8.75 -33.77
C ARG A 91 2.74 7.86 -32.58
N PHE A 92 3.71 7.11 -32.11
CA PHE A 92 3.53 6.16 -31.02
C PHE A 92 4.59 6.38 -29.96
N ASP A 93 4.15 6.40 -28.72
CA ASP A 93 4.98 6.33 -27.55
C ASP A 93 4.74 4.98 -26.86
N PHE A 94 5.78 4.41 -26.28
CA PHE A 94 5.61 3.24 -25.42
C PHE A 94 6.52 3.33 -24.21
N GLU A 95 6.06 2.73 -23.14
CA GLU A 95 6.82 2.65 -21.90
C GLU A 95 6.58 1.31 -21.22
N VAL A 96 7.62 0.71 -20.69
CA VAL A 96 7.57 -0.50 -19.87
C VAL A 96 8.32 -0.20 -18.58
N ALA A 97 7.67 -0.47 -17.45
CA ALA A 97 8.29 -0.36 -16.14
C ALA A 97 8.09 -1.65 -15.33
N TYR A 98 9.11 -1.98 -14.55
CA TYR A 98 9.06 -3.06 -13.58
C TYR A 98 9.32 -2.49 -12.19
N GLN A 99 8.52 -2.95 -11.21
CA GLN A 99 8.69 -2.60 -9.81
C GLN A 99 8.80 -3.88 -8.97
N PHE A 100 9.79 -3.90 -8.12
CA PHE A 100 9.97 -4.88 -7.05
C PHE A 100 9.68 -4.23 -5.71
N GLY A 101 8.75 -4.81 -4.94
CA GLY A 101 8.44 -4.39 -3.58
C GLY A 101 8.90 -5.42 -2.56
N TYR A 102 9.54 -4.93 -1.51
CA TYR A 102 10.03 -5.73 -0.39
C TYR A 102 9.66 -5.05 0.93
N GLY A 103 9.09 -5.81 1.86
CA GLY A 103 8.89 -5.39 3.25
C GLY A 103 9.61 -6.34 4.20
N PRO A 104 10.45 -5.81 5.11
CA PRO A 104 11.07 -6.61 6.14
C PRO A 104 10.03 -7.37 6.96
N ALA A 105 10.39 -8.52 7.50
CA ALA A 105 9.49 -9.30 8.34
C ALA A 105 8.96 -8.45 9.51
N ARG A 106 7.65 -8.30 9.60
CA ARG A 106 6.97 -7.65 10.70
C ARG A 106 6.38 -8.70 11.63
N THR A 107 6.80 -8.73 12.88
CA THR A 107 6.20 -9.57 13.91
C THR A 107 5.18 -8.76 14.71
N VAL A 108 3.92 -9.11 14.56
CA VAL A 108 2.79 -8.48 15.26
C VAL A 108 2.49 -9.27 16.52
N THR A 109 2.39 -8.58 17.64
CA THR A 109 2.05 -9.15 18.94
C THR A 109 1.00 -8.29 19.64
N GLY A 110 0.09 -8.93 20.39
CA GLY A 110 -0.96 -8.21 21.12
C GLY A 110 -2.03 -7.58 20.24
N SER A 111 -2.22 -8.08 19.02
CA SER A 111 -3.27 -7.57 18.14
C SER A 111 -4.65 -7.93 18.66
N THR A 112 -5.54 -6.93 18.66
CA THR A 112 -6.96 -7.06 19.00
C THR A 112 -7.81 -6.40 17.91
N PRO A 113 -7.70 -6.86 16.63
CA PRO A 113 -8.39 -6.20 15.54
C PRO A 113 -9.88 -6.24 15.71
N SER A 114 -10.53 -5.10 15.56
CA SER A 114 -11.98 -5.01 15.49
C SER A 114 -12.43 -5.36 14.07
N THR A 115 -13.06 -6.51 13.88
CA THR A 115 -13.61 -6.91 12.57
C THR A 115 -15.06 -7.34 12.71
N VAL A 116 -15.86 -7.08 11.67
CA VAL A 116 -17.26 -7.58 11.61
C VAL A 116 -17.24 -9.10 11.59
N GLY A 117 -18.00 -9.72 12.48
CA GLY A 117 -18.07 -11.18 12.57
C GLY A 117 -16.88 -11.85 13.25
N GLN A 118 -16.09 -11.09 13.99
CA GLN A 118 -14.95 -11.62 14.73
C GLN A 118 -15.44 -12.59 15.82
N ILE A 119 -14.86 -13.79 15.82
CA ILE A 119 -15.05 -14.73 16.91
C ILE A 119 -14.19 -14.26 18.10
N ALA A 120 -14.76 -14.19 19.29
CA ALA A 120 -14.05 -13.78 20.49
C ALA A 120 -12.74 -14.57 20.66
N GLY A 121 -11.64 -13.87 20.89
CA GLY A 121 -10.31 -14.46 21.07
C GLY A 121 -9.47 -14.63 19.80
N GLN A 122 -9.97 -14.23 18.64
CA GLN A 122 -9.13 -14.17 17.43
C GLN A 122 -8.12 -13.03 17.52
N THR A 123 -6.89 -13.30 17.10
CA THR A 123 -5.82 -12.31 17.02
C THR A 123 -5.20 -12.37 15.64
N ALA A 124 -4.54 -11.29 15.23
CA ALA A 124 -3.70 -11.25 14.03
C ALA A 124 -2.21 -11.35 14.40
N ASN A 125 -1.89 -11.99 15.53
CA ASN A 125 -0.52 -12.21 15.94
C ASN A 125 0.19 -13.16 14.96
N GLY A 126 1.40 -12.78 14.57
CA GLY A 126 2.18 -13.57 13.61
C GLY A 126 3.31 -12.76 12.99
N THR A 127 4.07 -13.42 12.13
CA THR A 127 5.13 -12.79 11.35
C THR A 127 4.68 -12.67 9.90
N TYR A 128 4.71 -11.45 9.38
CA TYR A 128 4.25 -11.09 8.05
C TYR A 128 5.43 -10.64 7.19
N ASN A 129 5.47 -11.14 5.96
CA ASN A 129 6.46 -10.76 4.95
C ASN A 129 5.72 -10.17 3.75
N PHE A 130 6.36 -9.21 3.11
CA PHE A 130 5.82 -8.60 1.90
C PHE A 130 6.82 -8.72 0.75
N ILE A 131 6.37 -9.29 -0.35
CA ILE A 131 7.08 -9.29 -1.64
C ILE A 131 6.04 -9.01 -2.71
N SER A 132 6.35 -8.09 -3.63
CA SER A 132 5.50 -7.79 -4.77
C SER A 132 6.31 -7.58 -6.04
N HIS A 133 5.68 -7.90 -7.16
CA HIS A 133 6.20 -7.66 -8.50
C HIS A 133 5.10 -7.00 -9.32
N ALA A 134 5.42 -5.91 -9.99
CA ALA A 134 4.50 -5.24 -10.90
C ALA A 134 5.19 -4.92 -12.21
N VAL A 135 4.47 -5.13 -13.31
CA VAL A 135 4.87 -4.70 -14.65
C VAL A 135 3.80 -3.75 -15.18
N LEU A 136 4.24 -2.58 -15.60
CA LEU A 136 3.39 -1.57 -16.23
C LEU A 136 3.80 -1.42 -17.68
N VAL A 137 2.81 -1.36 -18.56
CA VAL A 137 3.01 -1.09 -19.99
C VAL A 137 2.06 0.03 -20.39
N THR A 138 2.61 1.05 -20.99
CA THR A 138 1.84 2.19 -21.52
C THR A 138 2.11 2.35 -23.01
N VAL A 139 1.07 2.59 -23.78
CA VAL A 139 1.14 2.93 -25.20
C VAL A 139 0.33 4.19 -25.44
N GLY A 140 0.94 5.18 -26.05
CA GLY A 140 0.30 6.42 -26.48
C GLY A 140 0.32 6.56 -27.99
N MET A 141 -0.71 7.21 -28.54
CA MET A 141 -0.77 7.54 -29.97
C MET A 141 -1.10 9.02 -30.13
N HIS A 142 -0.36 9.68 -31.05
CA HIS A 142 -0.56 11.09 -31.41
C HIS A 142 -1.21 11.17 -32.80
N PHE A 143 -2.22 12.02 -32.93
CA PHE A 143 -2.97 12.27 -34.17
C PHE A 143 -2.58 13.61 -34.80
#